data_fe87f38e99432b97aaea6571b60d7da2
#
_entry.id   fe87f38e99432b97aaea6571b60d7da2
#
_cell.length_a   1.000
_cell.length_b   1.000
_cell.length_c   1.000
_cell.angle_alpha   90.00
_cell.angle_beta   90.00
_cell.angle_gamma   90.00
#
_symmetry.space_group_name_H-M   'P 1'
#
loop_
_entity.id
_entity.type
_entity.pdbx_description
1 polymer ?
#
loop_
_entity_poly.entity_id
_entity_poly.type
_entity_poly.pdbx_seq_one_letter_code
_entity_poly.pdbx_strand_id
1 'polypeptide(L)'
;MKISLSQFKRFEKQIILKKIGLAGQRRIFSANVLIVGLGGLGCPLLTYLTSSGVGRIGIIDYDKVEISNLNRQTLFYPKDVGKFKVYQAKKIINKINKKIKIIPFKKKITS
;
A
#
# COMPACT_ATOMS: atom_id res chain seq x y z
N MET A 1 17.25 10.38 5.85
CA MET A 1 16.92 10.09 4.44
C MET A 1 16.74 11.40 3.67
N LYS A 2 17.38 11.51 2.52
CA LYS A 2 17.17 12.66 1.63
C LYS A 2 15.98 12.41 0.72
N ILE A 3 15.21 13.45 0.47
CA ILE A 3 14.08 13.39 -0.44
C ILE A 3 14.56 13.80 -1.83
N SER A 4 14.35 12.95 -2.84
CA SER A 4 14.71 13.23 -4.22
C SER A 4 13.76 14.26 -4.84
N LEU A 5 14.16 14.87 -5.96
CA LEU A 5 13.30 15.81 -6.67
C LEU A 5 11.99 15.15 -7.13
N SER A 6 12.06 13.92 -7.62
CA SER A 6 10.85 13.21 -8.04
C SER A 6 9.91 12.91 -6.87
N GLN A 7 10.45 12.57 -5.71
CA GLN A 7 9.66 12.40 -4.50
C GLN A 7 9.04 13.72 -4.04
N PHE A 8 9.80 14.81 -4.08
CA PHE A 8 9.27 16.13 -3.75
C PHE A 8 8.09 16.50 -4.63
N LYS A 9 8.21 16.31 -5.94
CA LYS A 9 7.12 16.61 -6.88
C LYS A 9 5.90 15.74 -6.64
N ARG A 10 6.09 14.46 -6.34
CA ARG A 10 4.98 13.52 -6.09
C ARG A 10 4.19 13.88 -4.83
N PHE A 11 4.88 14.29 -3.76
CA PHE A 11 4.29 14.54 -2.45
C PHE A 11 4.27 16.02 -2.06
N GLU A 12 4.48 16.91 -3.02
CA GLU A 12 4.60 18.34 -2.80
C GLU A 12 3.46 18.92 -1.96
N LYS A 13 2.22 18.54 -2.26
CA LYS A 13 1.06 19.05 -1.56
C LYS A 13 1.03 18.67 -0.08
N GLN A 14 1.60 17.52 0.28
CA GLN A 14 1.76 17.10 1.67
C GLN A 14 2.90 17.85 2.34
N ILE A 15 4.02 18.01 1.63
CA ILE A 15 5.24 18.65 2.14
C ILE A 15 5.01 20.11 2.48
N ILE A 16 4.21 20.82 1.70
CA ILE A 16 3.94 22.25 1.94
C ILE A 16 3.02 22.52 3.12
N LEU A 17 2.34 21.50 3.66
CA LEU A 17 1.52 21.67 4.86
C LEU A 17 2.42 21.86 6.07
N LYS A 18 2.13 22.90 6.90
CA LYS A 18 2.95 23.19 8.09
C LYS A 18 3.09 22.02 9.05
N LYS A 19 2.03 21.19 9.20
CA LYS A 19 2.03 20.06 10.12
C LYS A 19 2.86 18.88 9.60
N ILE A 20 3.01 18.75 8.29
CA ILE A 20 3.78 17.66 7.67
C ILE A 20 5.19 18.17 7.35
N GLY A 21 5.32 19.10 6.42
CA GLY A 21 6.60 19.64 5.98
C GLY A 21 7.55 18.55 5.48
N LEU A 22 8.79 18.93 5.22
CA LEU A 22 9.84 17.97 4.80
C LEU A 22 10.15 16.93 5.88
N ALA A 23 10.21 17.35 7.15
CA ALA A 23 10.50 16.44 8.25
C ALA A 23 9.39 15.41 8.44
N GLY A 24 8.14 15.83 8.36
CA GLY A 24 6.99 14.92 8.44
C GLY A 24 6.96 13.94 7.28
N GLN A 25 7.22 14.40 6.07
CA GLN A 25 7.25 13.51 4.90
C GLN A 25 8.38 12.48 4.98
N ARG A 26 9.55 12.87 5.53
CA ARG A 26 10.63 11.90 5.78
C ARG A 26 10.22 10.83 6.77
N ARG A 27 9.48 11.20 7.82
CA ARG A 27 8.94 10.23 8.77
C ARG A 27 7.98 9.26 8.11
N ILE A 28 7.11 9.74 7.22
CA ILE A 28 6.20 8.90 6.45
C ILE A 28 7.00 7.93 5.58
N PHE A 29 8.00 8.41 4.84
CA PHE A 29 8.85 7.55 4.01
C PHE A 29 9.59 6.48 4.82
N SER A 30 9.93 6.77 6.06
CA SER A 30 10.62 5.85 6.96
C SER A 30 9.68 4.95 7.77
N ALA A 31 8.37 5.16 7.66
CA ALA A 31 7.39 4.40 8.43
C ALA A 31 7.30 2.95 7.95
N ASN A 32 7.05 2.06 8.89
CA ASN A 32 6.77 0.65 8.64
C ASN A 32 5.34 0.38 9.12
N VAL A 33 4.48 -0.11 8.23
CA VAL A 33 3.07 -0.38 8.53
C VAL A 33 2.75 -1.82 8.18
N LEU A 34 1.95 -2.46 9.01
CA LEU A 34 1.44 -3.80 8.75
C LEU A 34 -0.07 -3.73 8.59
N ILE A 35 -0.56 -4.19 7.44
CA ILE A 35 -1.99 -4.30 7.17
C ILE A 35 -2.40 -5.76 7.33
N VAL A 36 -3.35 -6.00 8.20
CA VAL A 36 -3.91 -7.33 8.43
C VAL A 36 -5.25 -7.43 7.70
N GLY A 37 -5.26 -8.20 6.64
CA GLY A 37 -6.44 -8.39 5.80
C GLY A 37 -6.55 -7.41 4.65
N LEU A 38 -6.73 -7.94 3.43
CA LEU A 38 -6.91 -7.17 2.19
C LEU A 38 -8.37 -7.26 1.72
N GLY A 39 -9.27 -6.94 2.63
CA GLY A 39 -10.70 -6.88 2.33
C GLY A 39 -11.17 -5.48 1.97
N GLY A 40 -12.43 -5.19 2.28
CA GLY A 40 -13.06 -3.90 1.97
C GLY A 40 -12.43 -2.69 2.64
N LEU A 41 -11.76 -2.87 3.78
CA LEU A 41 -11.03 -1.81 4.49
C LEU A 41 -9.55 -1.83 4.18
N GLY A 42 -8.94 -3.01 4.09
CA GLY A 42 -7.50 -3.15 3.86
C GLY A 42 -7.07 -2.68 2.48
N CYS A 43 -7.86 -2.94 1.44
CA CYS A 43 -7.54 -2.50 0.08
C CYS A 43 -7.48 -0.96 -0.04
N PRO A 44 -8.49 -0.20 0.40
CA PRO A 44 -8.39 1.27 0.39
C PRO A 44 -7.25 1.78 1.27
N LEU A 45 -7.05 1.17 2.44
CA LEU A 45 -5.98 1.58 3.34
C LEU A 45 -4.60 1.42 2.68
N LEU A 46 -4.36 0.29 2.03
CA LEU A 46 -3.11 0.06 1.30
C LEU A 46 -2.88 1.12 0.22
N THR A 47 -3.92 1.44 -0.53
CA THR A 47 -3.86 2.47 -1.58
C THR A 47 -3.53 3.85 -0.99
N TYR A 48 -4.19 4.24 0.09
CA TYR A 48 -3.95 5.52 0.74
C TYR A 48 -2.56 5.63 1.35
N LEU A 49 -2.09 4.59 2.03
CA LEU A 49 -0.74 4.58 2.61
C LEU A 49 0.32 4.65 1.52
N THR A 50 0.10 3.95 0.41
CA THR A 50 0.98 4.02 -0.76
C THR A 50 1.02 5.44 -1.31
N SER A 51 -0.15 6.06 -1.48
CA SER A 51 -0.26 7.43 -1.99
C SER A 51 0.36 8.46 -1.05
N SER A 52 0.35 8.19 0.26
CA SER A 52 0.96 9.07 1.26
C SER A 52 2.48 8.92 1.33
N GLY A 53 3.04 7.88 0.74
CA GLY A 53 4.48 7.69 0.68
C GLY A 53 5.07 6.83 1.79
N VAL A 54 4.25 6.02 2.48
CA VAL A 54 4.77 5.06 3.46
C VAL A 54 5.76 4.13 2.77
N GLY A 55 6.99 4.08 3.27
CA GLY A 55 8.09 3.43 2.55
C GLY A 55 8.09 1.92 2.61
N ARG A 56 7.52 1.33 3.66
CA ARG A 56 7.49 -0.12 3.85
C ARG A 56 6.14 -0.55 4.40
N ILE A 57 5.47 -1.46 3.69
CA ILE A 57 4.15 -1.97 4.09
C ILE A 57 4.17 -3.49 4.03
N GLY A 58 3.96 -4.13 5.17
CA GLY A 58 3.67 -5.55 5.25
C GLY A 58 2.18 -5.77 5.05
N ILE A 59 1.82 -6.79 4.31
CA ILE A 59 0.43 -7.16 4.08
C ILE A 59 0.23 -8.64 4.40
N ILE A 60 -0.76 -8.94 5.23
CA ILE A 60 -1.07 -10.30 5.63
C ILE A 60 -2.48 -10.66 5.18
N ASP A 61 -2.59 -11.68 4.36
CA ASP A 61 -3.88 -12.24 3.95
C ASP A 61 -3.63 -13.66 3.42
N TYR A 62 -4.57 -14.54 3.60
CA TYR A 62 -4.48 -15.92 3.12
C TYR A 62 -5.33 -16.15 1.88
N ASP A 63 -6.32 -15.31 1.63
CA ASP A 63 -7.34 -15.56 0.63
C ASP A 63 -6.88 -15.27 -0.79
N LYS A 64 -7.57 -15.90 -1.73
CA LYS A 64 -7.50 -15.59 -3.15
C LYS A 64 -8.52 -14.52 -3.49
N VAL A 65 -8.24 -13.78 -4.55
CA VAL A 65 -9.20 -12.83 -5.11
C VAL A 65 -10.40 -13.60 -5.66
N GLU A 66 -11.60 -13.20 -5.26
CA GLU A 66 -12.85 -13.76 -5.73
C GLU A 66 -13.67 -12.72 -6.48
N ILE A 67 -14.47 -13.17 -7.44
CA ILE A 67 -15.26 -12.26 -8.26
C ILE A 67 -16.25 -11.45 -7.42
N SER A 68 -16.80 -12.04 -6.36
CA SER A 68 -17.71 -11.37 -5.43
C SER A 68 -17.05 -10.25 -4.62
N ASN A 69 -15.72 -10.21 -4.57
CA ASN A 69 -15.00 -9.17 -3.84
C ASN A 69 -14.82 -7.88 -4.64
N LEU A 70 -14.93 -7.94 -5.97
CA LEU A 70 -14.54 -6.84 -6.85
C LEU A 70 -15.38 -5.58 -6.69
N ASN A 71 -16.60 -5.69 -6.17
CA ASN A 71 -17.48 -4.54 -5.95
C ASN A 71 -17.04 -3.65 -4.78
N ARG A 72 -16.24 -4.18 -3.84
CA ARG A 72 -15.78 -3.45 -2.66
C ARG A 72 -14.27 -3.51 -2.41
N GLN A 73 -13.56 -4.36 -3.13
CA GLN A 73 -12.11 -4.48 -3.08
C GLN A 73 -11.52 -3.91 -4.38
N THR A 74 -11.57 -2.58 -4.50
CA THR A 74 -11.28 -1.86 -5.73
C THR A 74 -9.84 -1.97 -6.21
N LEU A 75 -8.93 -2.52 -5.38
CA LEU A 75 -7.55 -2.74 -5.76
C LEU A 75 -7.42 -3.78 -6.87
N PHE A 76 -8.25 -4.82 -6.83
CA PHE A 76 -8.12 -5.97 -7.72
C PHE A 76 -8.97 -5.84 -8.99
N TYR A 77 -8.49 -6.48 -10.05
CA TYR A 77 -9.15 -6.53 -11.36
C TYR A 77 -9.71 -7.92 -11.63
N PRO A 78 -10.65 -8.07 -12.58
CA PRO A 78 -11.18 -9.40 -12.95
C PRO A 78 -10.09 -10.43 -13.31
N LYS A 79 -8.99 -9.99 -13.91
CA LYS A 79 -7.86 -10.88 -14.24
C LYS A 79 -7.14 -11.43 -13.03
N ASP A 80 -7.34 -10.83 -11.85
CA ASP A 80 -6.69 -11.25 -10.61
C ASP A 80 -7.44 -12.38 -9.90
N VAL A 81 -8.67 -12.67 -10.30
CA VAL A 81 -9.50 -13.73 -9.70
C VAL A 81 -8.76 -15.07 -9.71
N GLY A 82 -8.78 -15.73 -8.58
CA GLY A 82 -8.09 -17.01 -8.37
C GLY A 82 -6.65 -16.90 -7.91
N LYS A 83 -6.07 -15.70 -7.92
CA LYS A 83 -4.70 -15.46 -7.44
C LYS A 83 -4.72 -14.98 -5.98
N PHE A 84 -3.63 -15.23 -5.27
CA PHE A 84 -3.55 -14.80 -3.86
C PHE A 84 -3.49 -13.28 -3.75
N LYS A 85 -4.32 -12.73 -2.87
CA LYS A 85 -4.46 -11.27 -2.68
C LYS A 85 -3.13 -10.59 -2.39
N VAL A 86 -2.31 -11.15 -1.49
CA VAL A 86 -1.04 -10.52 -1.09
C VAL A 86 -0.06 -10.38 -2.25
N TYR A 87 0.03 -11.38 -3.12
CA TYR A 87 0.96 -11.32 -4.25
C TYR A 87 0.46 -10.39 -5.35
N GLN A 88 -0.85 -10.38 -5.61
CA GLN A 88 -1.42 -9.47 -6.59
C GLN A 88 -1.36 -8.03 -6.12
N ALA A 89 -1.62 -7.77 -4.83
CA ALA A 89 -1.49 -6.45 -4.26
C ALA A 89 -0.07 -5.91 -4.41
N LYS A 90 0.95 -6.74 -4.13
CA LYS A 90 2.35 -6.35 -4.32
C LYS A 90 2.64 -5.94 -5.77
N LYS A 91 2.19 -6.72 -6.73
CA LYS A 91 2.38 -6.40 -8.16
C LYS A 91 1.73 -5.08 -8.53
N ILE A 92 0.50 -4.86 -8.09
CA ILE A 92 -0.26 -3.65 -8.40
C ILE A 92 0.43 -2.42 -7.79
N ILE A 93 0.78 -2.48 -6.52
CA ILE A 93 1.44 -1.36 -5.83
C ILE A 93 2.80 -1.05 -6.44
N ASN A 94 3.58 -2.07 -6.78
CA ASN A 94 4.90 -1.87 -7.40
C ASN A 94 4.80 -1.21 -8.78
N LYS A 95 3.70 -1.37 -9.50
CA LYS A 95 3.46 -0.64 -10.75
C LYS A 95 3.16 0.84 -10.50
N ILE A 96 2.51 1.14 -9.38
CA ILE A 96 2.19 2.52 -9.00
C ILE A 96 3.45 3.24 -8.49
N ASN A 97 4.20 2.58 -7.60
CA ASN A 97 5.42 3.17 -7.03
C ASN A 97 6.42 2.06 -6.67
N LYS A 98 7.48 1.96 -7.45
CA LYS A 98 8.53 0.95 -7.27
C LYS A 98 9.38 1.17 -6.02
N LYS A 99 9.38 2.38 -5.45
CA LYS A 99 10.19 2.72 -4.28
C LYS A 99 9.59 2.22 -2.97
N ILE A 100 8.30 1.90 -2.97
CA ILE A 100 7.64 1.35 -1.78
C ILE A 100 7.94 -0.14 -1.69
N LYS A 101 8.39 -0.57 -0.53
CA LYS A 101 8.67 -1.98 -0.28
C LYS A 101 7.42 -2.65 0.28
N ILE A 102 6.84 -3.54 -0.50
CA ILE A 102 5.69 -4.35 -0.09
C ILE A 102 6.20 -5.73 0.29
N ILE A 103 5.86 -6.17 1.50
CA ILE A 103 6.24 -7.50 2.00
C ILE A 103 4.97 -8.32 2.16
N PRO A 104 4.73 -9.30 1.27
CA PRO A 104 3.52 -10.12 1.34
C PRO A 104 3.71 -11.30 2.30
N PHE A 105 2.71 -11.54 3.13
CA PHE A 105 2.64 -12.70 3.99
C PHE A 105 1.34 -13.45 3.68
N LYS A 106 1.46 -14.57 2.99
CA LYS A 106 0.31 -15.47 2.74
C LYS A 106 0.07 -16.30 3.99
N LYS A 107 -0.55 -15.70 4.98
CA LYS A 107 -0.81 -16.33 6.27
C LYS A 107 -2.19 -15.97 6.78
N LYS A 108 -2.78 -16.90 7.52
CA LYS A 108 -4.02 -16.67 8.26
C LYS A 108 -3.64 -16.33 9.69
N ILE A 109 -4.13 -15.19 10.18
CA ILE A 109 -3.91 -14.83 11.58
C ILE A 109 -4.97 -15.55 12.40
N THR A 110 -4.49 -16.33 13.37
CA THR A 110 -5.32 -17.01 14.36
C THR A 110 -5.01 -16.42 15.74
N SER A 111 -6.05 -16.24 16.53
CA SER A 111 -5.91 -15.80 17.93
C SER A 111 -5.32 -16.91 18.79
#